data_47544bcef0ef73f762dd61d5875e1a72
#
_entry.id   47544bcef0ef73f762dd61d5875e1a72
#
_cell.length_a   1.000
_cell.length_b   1.000
_cell.length_c   1.000
_cell.angle_alpha   90.00
_cell.angle_beta   90.00
_cell.angle_gamma   90.00
#
_symmetry.space_group_name_H-M   'P 1'
#
loop_
_entity.id
_entity.type
_entity.pdbx_description
1 polymer ?
#
loop_
_entity_poly.entity_id
_entity_poly.type
_entity_poly.pdbx_seq_one_letter_code
_entity_poly.pdbx_strand_id
1 'polypeptide(L)'
;DLMTATAQGNGSTPCPVALSSGHELSRVKFSIQTEATVTLSNIRLTGIAYKGTFSKEPNASGTWTVLTKAEGDKTPFKTDDGGTLNANATTDLLGGDLLLIPQTLTETSVFSMTWTYEDGTAKIFEVSLPKAGQPEWKRGISYHYSAVIPEQSSDIELTVSVGDWNDKKVNVDLQ
;
A
#
# COMPACT_ATOMS: atom_id res chain seq x y z
N ASP A 1 -6.36 9.83 -4.79
CA ASP A 1 -6.95 8.60 -5.34
C ASP A 1 -7.47 8.84 -6.75
N LEU A 2 -7.39 7.85 -7.62
CA LEU A 2 -7.96 7.85 -8.95
C LEU A 2 -9.16 6.92 -8.99
N MET A 3 -10.33 7.49 -9.27
CA MET A 3 -11.58 6.75 -9.42
C MET A 3 -12.13 6.94 -10.82
N THR A 4 -12.71 5.91 -11.40
CA THR A 4 -13.43 6.00 -12.66
C THR A 4 -14.85 5.47 -12.51
N ALA A 5 -15.78 6.06 -13.24
CA ALA A 5 -17.14 5.59 -13.33
C ALA A 5 -17.60 5.58 -14.79
N THR A 6 -18.42 4.62 -15.16
CA THR A 6 -19.09 4.55 -16.46
C THR A 6 -20.54 4.22 -16.27
N ALA A 7 -21.39 4.84 -17.07
CA ALA A 7 -22.80 4.51 -17.15
C ALA A 7 -23.29 4.68 -18.58
N GLN A 8 -24.33 3.95 -18.94
CA GLN A 8 -25.05 4.09 -20.20
C GLN A 8 -26.50 4.38 -19.90
N GLY A 9 -27.08 5.34 -20.62
CA GLY A 9 -28.49 5.71 -20.54
C GLY A 9 -29.13 5.72 -21.92
N ASN A 10 -30.42 5.43 -21.99
CA ASN A 10 -31.19 5.61 -23.20
C ASN A 10 -31.78 7.02 -23.19
N GLY A 11 -31.31 7.90 -24.09
CA GLY A 11 -31.77 9.30 -24.18
C GLY A 11 -33.25 9.46 -24.58
N SER A 12 -33.93 8.39 -24.93
CA SER A 12 -35.34 8.41 -25.31
C SER A 12 -36.30 8.33 -24.12
N THR A 13 -35.82 7.96 -22.95
CA THR A 13 -36.65 7.81 -21.73
C THR A 13 -35.92 8.43 -20.55
N PRO A 14 -36.47 9.43 -19.87
CA PRO A 14 -35.91 9.94 -18.64
C PRO A 14 -35.83 8.80 -17.59
N CYS A 15 -34.63 8.39 -17.26
CA CYS A 15 -34.38 7.43 -16.18
C CYS A 15 -33.14 7.82 -15.41
N PRO A 16 -33.07 7.54 -14.09
CA PRO A 16 -31.86 7.72 -13.32
C PRO A 16 -30.73 6.86 -13.90
N VAL A 17 -29.56 7.45 -14.10
CA VAL A 17 -28.37 6.73 -14.53
C VAL A 17 -27.53 6.38 -13.30
N ALA A 18 -27.45 5.10 -12.97
CA ALA A 18 -26.63 4.62 -11.89
C ALA A 18 -25.13 4.68 -12.28
N LEU A 19 -24.35 5.47 -11.57
CA LEU A 19 -22.89 5.51 -11.69
C LEU A 19 -22.29 4.53 -10.66
N SER A 20 -21.54 3.56 -11.14
CA SER A 20 -20.70 2.72 -10.29
C SER A 20 -19.25 3.16 -10.48
N SER A 21 -18.66 3.72 -9.43
CA SER A 21 -17.26 4.12 -9.42
C SER A 21 -16.39 3.01 -8.85
N GLY A 22 -15.17 2.88 -9.36
CA GLY A 22 -14.17 1.96 -8.84
C GLY A 22 -12.82 2.63 -8.70
N HIS A 23 -12.05 2.23 -7.68
CA HIS A 23 -10.68 2.66 -7.50
C HIS A 23 -9.77 2.03 -8.55
N GLU A 24 -8.95 2.83 -9.19
CA GLU A 24 -7.99 2.38 -10.21
C GLU A 24 -6.60 2.14 -9.65
N LEU A 25 -6.40 2.40 -8.36
CA LEU A 25 -5.18 2.15 -7.61
C LEU A 25 -5.37 1.01 -6.60
N SER A 26 -4.26 0.51 -6.09
CA SER A 26 -4.20 -0.35 -4.91
C SER A 26 -3.93 0.51 -3.68
N ARG A 27 -4.55 0.19 -2.56
CA ARG A 27 -4.26 0.82 -1.27
C ARG A 27 -3.32 -0.10 -0.50
N VAL A 28 -2.16 0.42 -0.10
CA VAL A 28 -1.13 -0.37 0.59
C VAL A 28 -0.73 0.34 1.87
N LYS A 29 -0.70 -0.37 2.97
CA LYS A 29 -0.36 0.14 4.29
C LYS A 29 0.66 -0.77 4.96
N PHE A 30 1.59 -0.18 5.68
CA PHE A 30 2.54 -0.89 6.54
C PHE A 30 2.38 -0.41 7.98
N SER A 31 2.34 -1.32 8.93
CA SER A 31 2.31 -1.00 10.36
C SER A 31 3.22 -1.93 11.16
N ILE A 32 3.73 -1.41 12.27
CA ILE A 32 4.55 -2.15 13.23
C ILE A 32 3.92 -2.02 14.61
N GLN A 33 3.83 -3.14 15.29
CA GLN A 33 3.62 -3.21 16.74
C GLN A 33 4.94 -3.59 17.39
N THR A 34 5.23 -3.10 18.58
CA THR A 34 6.44 -3.47 19.33
C THR A 34 6.09 -3.94 20.73
N GLU A 35 6.80 -4.97 21.21
CA GLU A 35 6.72 -5.46 22.59
C GLU A 35 7.75 -4.79 23.51
N ALA A 36 8.78 -4.16 22.93
CA ALA A 36 9.83 -3.41 23.63
C ALA A 36 9.88 -1.96 23.18
N THR A 37 10.56 -1.10 23.94
CA THR A 37 10.91 0.25 23.48
C THR A 37 12.01 0.16 22.44
N VAL A 38 11.77 0.70 21.24
CA VAL A 38 12.71 0.67 20.12
C VAL A 38 12.72 1.99 19.36
N THR A 39 13.85 2.31 18.75
CA THR A 39 13.96 3.40 17.77
C THR A 39 13.96 2.84 16.36
N LEU A 40 13.03 3.31 15.52
CA LEU A 40 12.93 2.91 14.12
C LEU A 40 13.77 3.83 13.22
N SER A 41 14.42 3.26 12.22
CA SER A 41 15.17 4.02 11.21
C SER A 41 15.24 3.26 9.88
N ASN A 42 15.70 3.97 8.85
CA ASN A 42 15.96 3.39 7.53
C ASN A 42 14.78 2.59 6.93
N ILE A 43 13.55 3.06 7.16
CA ILE A 43 12.35 2.42 6.60
C ILE A 43 12.32 2.70 5.10
N ARG A 44 12.20 1.66 4.27
CA ARG A 44 12.23 1.73 2.80
C ARG A 44 11.24 0.78 2.16
N LEU A 45 10.63 1.23 1.07
CA LEU A 45 9.88 0.37 0.14
C LEU A 45 10.46 0.60 -1.26
N THR A 46 10.98 -0.44 -1.89
CA THR A 46 11.71 -0.37 -3.16
C THR A 46 11.21 -1.39 -4.17
N GLY A 47 11.65 -1.27 -5.43
CA GLY A 47 11.32 -2.21 -6.51
C GLY A 47 9.87 -2.17 -6.97
N ILE A 48 9.14 -1.11 -6.64
CA ILE A 48 7.72 -0.95 -7.00
C ILE A 48 7.49 0.20 -7.97
N ALA A 49 6.48 0.07 -8.83
CA ALA A 49 6.02 1.14 -9.71
C ALA A 49 5.20 2.16 -8.90
N TYR A 50 5.51 3.45 -9.03
CA TYR A 50 4.80 4.51 -8.32
C TYR A 50 4.39 5.69 -9.19
N LYS A 51 4.88 5.78 -10.42
CA LYS A 51 4.53 6.82 -11.38
C LYS A 51 4.21 6.18 -12.73
N GLY A 52 3.09 6.58 -13.31
CA GLY A 52 2.62 6.07 -14.60
C GLY A 52 1.56 6.97 -15.20
N THR A 53 1.14 6.64 -16.41
CA THR A 53 -0.03 7.20 -17.08
C THR A 53 -1.17 6.18 -17.07
N PHE A 54 -2.37 6.67 -16.82
CA PHE A 54 -3.59 5.87 -16.87
C PHE A 54 -4.38 6.23 -18.13
N SER A 55 -4.84 5.22 -18.85
CA SER A 55 -5.73 5.38 -20.00
C SER A 55 -6.93 4.45 -19.87
N LYS A 56 -8.09 4.93 -20.27
CA LYS A 56 -9.34 4.16 -20.26
C LYS A 56 -10.22 4.54 -21.44
N GLU A 57 -10.51 3.57 -22.28
CA GLU A 57 -11.50 3.71 -23.34
C GLU A 57 -12.92 3.55 -22.77
N PRO A 58 -13.93 4.11 -23.41
CA PRO A 58 -15.32 3.90 -23.02
C PRO A 58 -15.66 2.40 -22.95
N ASN A 59 -16.27 1.99 -21.84
CA ASN A 59 -16.67 0.59 -21.59
C ASN A 59 -15.53 -0.45 -21.50
N ALA A 60 -14.29 -0.02 -21.43
CA ALA A 60 -13.13 -0.89 -21.23
C ALA A 60 -12.57 -0.76 -19.80
N SER A 61 -11.80 -1.74 -19.39
CA SER A 61 -10.96 -1.62 -18.19
C SER A 61 -9.82 -0.65 -18.45
N GLY A 62 -9.52 0.19 -17.48
CA GLY A 62 -8.37 1.10 -17.55
C GLY A 62 -7.04 0.37 -17.53
N THR A 63 -6.03 0.94 -18.16
CA THR A 63 -4.68 0.41 -18.26
C THR A 63 -3.66 1.42 -17.74
N TRP A 64 -2.71 0.93 -16.94
CA TRP A 64 -1.57 1.69 -16.45
C TRP A 64 -0.33 1.43 -17.31
N THR A 65 0.33 2.51 -17.76
CA THR A 65 1.67 2.46 -18.34
C THR A 65 2.66 3.01 -17.33
N VAL A 66 3.54 2.15 -16.83
CA VAL A 66 4.53 2.51 -15.80
C VAL A 66 5.64 3.37 -16.40
N LEU A 67 5.96 4.49 -15.76
CA LEU A 67 7.05 5.38 -16.15
C LEU A 67 8.26 5.27 -15.22
N THR A 68 8.02 5.06 -13.91
CA THR A 68 9.09 5.07 -12.91
C THR A 68 8.83 4.02 -11.83
N LYS A 69 9.91 3.34 -11.43
CA LYS A 69 9.95 2.46 -10.27
C LYS A 69 10.76 3.10 -9.14
N ALA A 70 10.41 2.76 -7.91
CA ALA A 70 11.16 3.13 -6.71
C ALA A 70 12.42 2.25 -6.61
N GLU A 71 13.61 2.85 -6.62
CA GLU A 71 14.87 2.11 -6.60
C GLU A 71 15.82 2.66 -5.54
N GLY A 72 16.36 1.77 -4.72
CA GLY A 72 17.38 2.06 -3.70
C GLY A 72 17.06 3.30 -2.86
N ASP A 73 18.04 4.14 -2.61
CA ASP A 73 17.90 5.37 -1.83
C ASP A 73 17.08 6.48 -2.52
N LYS A 74 16.77 6.31 -3.80
CA LYS A 74 15.95 7.26 -4.58
C LYS A 74 14.46 6.96 -4.46
N THR A 75 14.07 5.94 -3.70
CA THR A 75 12.66 5.67 -3.45
C THR A 75 11.98 6.87 -2.79
N PRO A 76 10.76 7.27 -3.23
CA PRO A 76 9.96 8.28 -2.53
C PRO A 76 9.32 7.73 -1.24
N PHE A 77 9.32 6.40 -1.06
CA PHE A 77 8.74 5.70 0.09
C PHE A 77 9.83 5.35 1.09
N LYS A 78 10.30 6.39 1.80
CA LYS A 78 11.34 6.24 2.81
C LYS A 78 11.10 7.12 4.03
N THR A 79 11.56 6.63 5.17
CA THR A 79 11.65 7.36 6.43
C THR A 79 13.02 7.05 7.03
N ASP A 80 13.89 8.04 7.09
CA ASP A 80 15.26 7.86 7.61
C ASP A 80 15.26 7.80 9.14
N ASP A 81 14.42 8.62 9.80
CA ASP A 81 14.18 8.63 11.25
C ASP A 81 12.70 8.35 11.50
N GLY A 82 12.39 7.16 11.97
CA GLY A 82 11.04 6.70 12.32
C GLY A 82 10.64 6.99 13.76
N GLY A 83 11.54 7.60 14.55
CA GLY A 83 11.32 7.92 15.95
C GLY A 83 11.32 6.72 16.88
N THR A 84 11.13 7.01 18.17
CA THR A 84 11.08 5.99 19.23
C THR A 84 9.64 5.55 19.49
N LEU A 85 9.42 4.25 19.53
CA LEU A 85 8.17 3.62 19.93
C LEU A 85 8.34 2.98 21.32
N ASN A 86 7.42 3.31 22.21
CA ASN A 86 7.35 2.65 23.52
C ASN A 86 6.84 1.20 23.38
N ALA A 87 7.14 0.37 24.36
CA ALA A 87 6.61 -0.98 24.43
C ALA A 87 5.07 -1.01 24.28
N ASN A 88 4.58 -1.99 23.56
CA ASN A 88 3.17 -2.19 23.21
C ASN A 88 2.54 -1.10 22.32
N ALA A 89 3.36 -0.20 21.76
CA ALA A 89 2.88 0.78 20.79
C ALA A 89 2.70 0.15 19.39
N THR A 90 1.75 0.72 18.64
CA THR A 90 1.55 0.42 17.22
C THR A 90 1.67 1.69 16.42
N THR A 91 2.36 1.66 15.30
CA THR A 91 2.49 2.82 14.40
C THR A 91 2.35 2.41 12.94
N ASP A 92 1.82 3.35 12.15
CA ASP A 92 1.81 3.27 10.70
C ASP A 92 3.15 3.77 10.16
N LEU A 93 3.66 3.09 9.16
CA LEU A 93 4.93 3.42 8.51
C LEU A 93 4.69 4.16 7.19
N LEU A 94 5.73 4.84 6.68
CA LEU A 94 5.73 5.51 5.38
C LEU A 94 4.60 6.54 5.18
N GLY A 95 4.08 7.10 6.28
CA GLY A 95 3.01 8.10 6.24
C GLY A 95 1.60 7.53 6.17
N GLY A 96 1.42 6.22 6.37
CA GLY A 96 0.12 5.55 6.41
C GLY A 96 -0.28 4.92 5.08
N ASP A 97 -1.48 5.21 4.59
CA ASP A 97 -2.01 4.61 3.36
C ASP A 97 -1.28 5.12 2.10
N LEU A 98 -0.66 4.21 1.36
CA LEU A 98 -0.05 4.46 0.07
C LEU A 98 -1.02 4.07 -1.05
N LEU A 99 -1.18 4.96 -2.03
CA LEU A 99 -1.98 4.71 -3.23
C LEU A 99 -1.03 4.38 -4.38
N LEU A 100 -0.98 3.12 -4.74
CA LEU A 100 0.02 2.58 -5.66
C LEU A 100 -0.59 1.99 -6.92
N ILE A 101 0.16 2.02 -8.01
CA ILE A 101 -0.21 1.42 -9.28
C ILE A 101 -0.38 -0.09 -9.08
N PRO A 102 -1.50 -0.71 -9.53
CA PRO A 102 -1.66 -2.16 -9.55
C PRO A 102 -0.52 -2.82 -10.35
N GLN A 103 0.13 -3.81 -9.76
CA GLN A 103 1.34 -4.39 -10.34
C GLN A 103 1.63 -5.78 -9.82
N THR A 104 2.32 -6.58 -10.62
CA THR A 104 2.97 -7.80 -10.16
C THR A 104 4.22 -7.42 -9.37
N LEU A 105 4.37 -8.01 -8.20
CA LEU A 105 5.53 -7.85 -7.34
C LEU A 105 6.61 -8.87 -7.72
N THR A 106 7.86 -8.46 -7.58
CA THR A 106 9.02 -9.29 -7.91
C THR A 106 9.93 -9.41 -6.69
N GLU A 107 10.94 -10.27 -6.75
CA GLU A 107 11.93 -10.40 -5.68
C GLU A 107 12.63 -9.07 -5.33
N THR A 108 12.64 -8.11 -6.25
CA THR A 108 13.18 -6.77 -6.02
C THR A 108 12.17 -5.80 -5.38
N SER A 109 10.90 -6.22 -5.23
CA SER A 109 9.88 -5.47 -4.49
C SER A 109 10.07 -5.74 -3.01
N VAL A 110 10.84 -4.87 -2.35
CA VAL A 110 11.39 -5.12 -1.01
C VAL A 110 10.90 -4.06 -0.03
N PHE A 111 10.48 -4.52 1.14
CA PHE A 111 10.31 -3.70 2.32
C PHE A 111 11.48 -3.95 3.27
N SER A 112 12.08 -2.87 3.78
CA SER A 112 13.16 -2.95 4.76
C SER A 112 13.04 -1.90 5.84
N MET A 113 13.55 -2.19 7.03
CA MET A 113 13.65 -1.26 8.15
C MET A 113 14.76 -1.67 9.11
N THR A 114 15.21 -0.75 9.92
CA THR A 114 16.11 -0.98 11.06
C THR A 114 15.38 -0.58 12.34
N TRP A 115 15.56 -1.36 13.41
CA TRP A 115 15.19 -0.94 14.75
C TRP A 115 16.36 -1.13 15.71
N THR A 116 16.41 -0.29 16.72
CA THR A 116 17.45 -0.31 17.75
C THR A 116 16.78 -0.36 19.11
N TYR A 117 17.11 -1.36 19.92
CA TYR A 117 16.66 -1.49 21.30
C TYR A 117 17.38 -0.47 22.21
N GLU A 118 16.86 -0.26 23.43
CA GLU A 118 17.44 0.66 24.41
C GLU A 118 18.87 0.31 24.82
N ASP A 119 19.25 -0.98 24.76
CA ASP A 119 20.61 -1.46 25.01
C ASP A 119 21.60 -1.18 23.87
N GLY A 120 21.13 -0.54 22.79
CA GLY A 120 21.92 -0.24 21.60
C GLY A 120 21.98 -1.38 20.57
N THR A 121 21.35 -2.52 20.84
CA THR A 121 21.30 -3.62 19.87
C THR A 121 20.44 -3.24 18.67
N ALA A 122 21.06 -3.16 17.49
CA ALA A 122 20.38 -2.85 16.24
C ALA A 122 20.10 -4.12 15.42
N LYS A 123 18.93 -4.14 14.77
CA LYS A 123 18.49 -5.20 13.86
C LYS A 123 18.03 -4.61 12.54
N ILE A 124 18.32 -5.31 11.47
CA ILE A 124 17.86 -4.99 10.12
C ILE A 124 16.87 -6.07 9.69
N PHE A 125 15.72 -5.65 9.22
CA PHE A 125 14.73 -6.49 8.58
C PHE A 125 14.63 -6.13 7.10
N GLU A 126 14.66 -7.15 6.26
CA GLU A 126 14.46 -7.00 4.83
C GLU A 126 13.66 -8.20 4.31
N VAL A 127 12.59 -7.92 3.60
CA VAL A 127 11.73 -8.97 3.03
C VAL A 127 11.26 -8.58 1.64
N SER A 128 11.33 -9.53 0.71
CA SER A 128 10.68 -9.42 -0.58
C SER A 128 9.17 -9.64 -0.39
N LEU A 129 8.35 -8.72 -0.91
CA LEU A 129 6.89 -8.74 -0.72
C LEU A 129 6.21 -10.00 -1.28
N PRO A 130 6.64 -10.59 -2.41
CA PRO A 130 6.12 -11.90 -2.85
C PRO A 130 6.29 -13.00 -1.80
N LYS A 131 7.39 -13.00 -1.04
CA LYS A 131 7.63 -13.96 0.04
C LYS A 131 6.74 -13.73 1.26
N ALA A 132 6.28 -12.49 1.46
CA ALA A 132 5.28 -12.17 2.47
C ALA A 132 3.85 -12.58 2.06
N GLY A 133 3.68 -13.35 0.99
CA GLY A 133 2.43 -14.00 0.61
C GLY A 133 1.58 -13.24 -0.42
N GLN A 134 2.07 -12.12 -0.96
CA GLN A 134 1.33 -11.37 -2.00
C GLN A 134 2.19 -11.19 -3.25
N PRO A 135 1.89 -11.91 -4.35
CA PRO A 135 2.63 -11.79 -5.60
C PRO A 135 2.20 -10.58 -6.45
N GLU A 136 1.09 -9.94 -6.13
CA GLU A 136 0.55 -8.82 -6.90
C GLU A 136 -0.31 -7.88 -6.06
N TRP A 137 -0.38 -6.62 -6.46
CA TRP A 137 -1.37 -5.65 -6.01
C TRP A 137 -2.39 -5.39 -7.10
N LYS A 138 -3.67 -5.56 -6.79
CA LYS A 138 -4.80 -5.38 -7.70
C LYS A 138 -5.50 -4.06 -7.45
N ARG A 139 -6.10 -3.48 -8.49
CA ARG A 139 -6.95 -2.29 -8.36
C ARG A 139 -8.10 -2.53 -7.39
N GLY A 140 -8.47 -1.52 -6.63
CA GLY A 140 -9.60 -1.57 -5.72
C GLY A 140 -9.41 -2.52 -4.53
N ILE A 141 -8.20 -3.01 -4.31
CA ILE A 141 -7.88 -3.90 -3.20
C ILE A 141 -6.97 -3.17 -2.20
N SER A 142 -7.24 -3.42 -0.93
CA SER A 142 -6.46 -2.92 0.20
C SER A 142 -5.57 -4.03 0.75
N TYR A 143 -4.29 -3.73 0.91
CA TYR A 143 -3.25 -4.61 1.46
C TYR A 143 -2.67 -3.97 2.70
N HIS A 144 -2.78 -4.64 3.84
CA HIS A 144 -2.19 -4.18 5.09
C HIS A 144 -1.12 -5.16 5.56
N TYR A 145 0.12 -4.73 5.46
CA TYR A 145 1.30 -5.45 5.95
C TYR A 145 1.55 -5.06 7.39
N SER A 146 1.74 -6.04 8.26
CA SER A 146 2.01 -5.83 9.67
C SER A 146 3.06 -6.79 10.20
N ALA A 147 3.86 -6.33 11.16
CA ALA A 147 4.79 -7.16 11.90
C ALA A 147 4.85 -6.74 13.36
N VAL A 148 5.35 -7.64 14.21
CA VAL A 148 5.57 -7.39 15.63
C VAL A 148 7.07 -7.46 15.91
N ILE A 149 7.63 -6.39 16.49
CA ILE A 149 9.00 -6.39 17.00
C ILE A 149 8.95 -6.95 18.43
N PRO A 150 9.61 -8.11 18.70
CA PRO A 150 9.56 -8.76 20.00
C PRO A 150 10.42 -8.05 21.05
N GLU A 151 10.21 -8.40 22.34
CA GLU A 151 11.04 -7.89 23.46
C GLU A 151 12.52 -8.21 23.31
N GLN A 152 12.83 -9.35 22.73
CA GLN A 152 14.19 -9.82 22.54
C GLN A 152 14.45 -10.07 21.06
N SER A 153 15.72 -10.03 20.70
CA SER A 153 16.21 -10.23 19.36
C SER A 153 15.87 -11.61 18.80
N SER A 154 14.66 -11.78 18.28
CA SER A 154 14.24 -12.91 17.47
C SER A 154 13.89 -12.43 16.04
N ASP A 155 13.74 -13.39 15.15
CA ASP A 155 13.28 -13.09 13.80
C ASP A 155 11.84 -12.54 13.83
N ILE A 156 11.56 -11.59 12.95
CA ILE A 156 10.21 -11.06 12.76
C ILE A 156 9.66 -11.51 11.41
N GLU A 157 8.36 -11.66 11.33
CA GLU A 157 7.65 -12.01 10.10
C GLU A 157 6.71 -10.89 9.70
N LEU A 158 6.73 -10.55 8.41
CA LEU A 158 5.76 -9.63 7.82
C LEU A 158 4.54 -10.40 7.37
N THR A 159 3.40 -10.14 7.98
CA THR A 159 2.11 -10.71 7.59
C THR A 159 1.32 -9.72 6.76
N VAL A 160 0.40 -10.20 5.91
CA VAL A 160 -0.44 -9.35 5.10
C VAL A 160 -1.90 -9.75 5.22
N SER A 161 -2.77 -8.78 5.46
CA SER A 161 -4.22 -8.90 5.34
C SER A 161 -4.69 -8.21 4.07
N VAL A 162 -5.62 -8.85 3.37
CA VAL A 162 -6.14 -8.38 2.07
C VAL A 162 -7.65 -8.24 2.18
N GLY A 163 -8.17 -7.13 1.71
CA GLY A 163 -9.60 -6.85 1.70
C GLY A 163 -10.00 -5.94 0.55
N ASP A 164 -11.28 -5.94 0.23
CA ASP A 164 -11.80 -5.00 -0.75
C ASP A 164 -11.65 -3.56 -0.23
N TRP A 165 -11.24 -2.69 -1.10
CA TRP A 165 -11.30 -1.25 -0.83
C TRP A 165 -12.73 -0.79 -1.10
N ASN A 166 -13.57 -0.84 -0.06
CA ASN A 166 -15.01 -0.64 -0.16
C ASN A 166 -15.38 0.72 -0.74
N ASP A 167 -15.97 0.70 -1.93
CA ASP A 167 -16.64 1.84 -2.53
C ASP A 167 -17.96 2.10 -1.82
N LYS A 168 -18.16 3.31 -1.31
CA LYS A 168 -19.49 3.77 -0.94
C LYS A 168 -20.29 3.99 -2.24
N LYS A 169 -21.31 3.19 -2.49
CA LYS A 169 -22.28 3.48 -3.55
C LYS A 169 -23.02 4.76 -3.18
N VAL A 170 -22.80 5.81 -3.93
CA VAL A 170 -23.57 7.05 -3.84
C VAL A 170 -24.61 7.01 -4.96
N ASN A 171 -25.87 6.87 -4.61
CA ASN A 171 -26.97 7.09 -5.56
C ASN A 171 -27.15 8.59 -5.70
N VAL A 172 -26.91 9.13 -6.89
CA VAL A 172 -27.22 10.51 -7.22
C VAL A 172 -28.51 10.51 -8.00
N ASP A 173 -29.59 10.96 -7.36
CA ASP A 173 -30.85 11.27 -8.07
C ASP A 173 -30.66 12.59 -8.80
N LEU A 174 -30.53 12.54 -10.10
CA LEU A 174 -30.58 13.73 -10.96
C LEU A 174 -32.04 14.08 -11.16
N GLN A 175 -32.48 15.19 -10.58
CA GLN A 175 -33.79 15.81 -10.85
C GLN A 175 -33.77 16.56 -12.16
#